data_303b7abe77a6a4907efabd7adf31ddd9
#
_entry.id   303b7abe77a6a4907efabd7adf31ddd9
#
_cell.length_a   1.000
_cell.length_b   1.000
_cell.length_c   1.000
_cell.angle_alpha   90.00
_cell.angle_beta   90.00
_cell.angle_gamma   90.00
#
_symmetry.space_group_name_H-M   'P 1'
#
loop_
_entity.id
_entity.type
_entity.pdbx_description
1 polymer ?
#
loop_
_entity_poly.entity_id
_entity_poly.type
_entity_poly.pdbx_seq_one_letter_code
_entity_poly.pdbx_strand_id
1 'polypeptide(L)'
;MDDITNYCIGKGYVRKSIWTFASDKSVSYSSMTRDNFLGFGCSATSLFKDQFKINTFSVLEYCKRIDANILPTALTNRFVKRQRMIYYLFWKLYSTRLKVEEFEEFFDIPLNKVYGLEFWLLQMLGFLTRDEEGYKMTLKGAFYYHYYENFYTLSYIDKMWGIMRKEAFPKDMRL
;
A
#
# COMPACT_ATOMS: atom_id res chain seq x y z
N MET A 1 9.37 17.31 6.61
CA MET A 1 8.13 17.15 5.82
C MET A 1 7.47 18.49 5.54
N ASP A 2 7.37 19.38 6.50
CA ASP A 2 6.71 20.69 6.40
C ASP A 2 7.32 21.59 5.33
N ASP A 3 8.64 21.75 5.30
CA ASP A 3 9.33 22.59 4.33
C ASP A 3 9.06 22.18 2.88
N ILE A 4 9.14 20.85 2.61
CA ILE A 4 8.83 20.29 1.28
C ILE A 4 7.37 20.54 0.94
N THR A 5 6.46 20.31 1.90
CA THR A 5 5.03 20.54 1.70
C THR A 5 4.75 22.01 1.37
N ASN A 6 5.27 22.92 2.18
CA ASN A 6 5.06 24.35 2.01
C ASN A 6 5.65 24.85 0.68
N TYR A 7 6.84 24.36 0.31
CA TYR A 7 7.45 24.68 -0.98
C TYR A 7 6.59 24.20 -2.15
N CYS A 8 6.16 22.93 -2.15
CA CYS A 8 5.36 22.38 -3.25
C CYS A 8 4.00 23.05 -3.37
N ILE A 9 3.30 23.27 -2.25
CA ILE A 9 2.01 23.98 -2.24
C ILE A 9 2.20 25.43 -2.71
N GLY A 10 3.23 26.13 -2.24
CA GLY A 10 3.56 27.49 -2.68
C GLY A 10 3.87 27.60 -4.18
N LYS A 11 4.26 26.50 -4.84
CA LYS A 11 4.44 26.40 -6.30
C LYS A 11 3.19 25.92 -7.05
N GLY A 12 2.05 25.78 -6.38
CA GLY A 12 0.78 25.35 -6.99
C GLY A 12 0.64 23.83 -7.18
N TYR A 13 1.49 23.03 -6.54
CA TYR A 13 1.33 21.59 -6.53
C TYR A 13 0.33 21.15 -5.45
N VAL A 14 -0.37 20.04 -5.73
CA VAL A 14 -1.30 19.39 -4.80
C VAL A 14 -0.65 18.08 -4.32
N ARG A 15 -0.78 17.79 -3.04
CA ARG A 15 -0.33 16.52 -2.46
C ARG A 15 -1.26 15.39 -2.93
N LYS A 16 -0.69 14.37 -3.58
CA LYS A 16 -1.41 13.17 -4.08
C LYS A 16 -1.18 11.93 -3.22
N SER A 17 -0.06 11.88 -2.49
CA SER A 17 0.24 10.85 -1.49
C SER A 17 1.14 11.42 -0.40
N ILE A 18 1.61 10.57 0.50
CA ILE A 18 2.56 10.99 1.56
C ILE A 18 3.74 11.79 1.00
N TRP A 19 4.32 11.37 -0.13
CA TRP A 19 5.50 11.98 -0.75
C TRP A 19 5.30 12.47 -2.19
N THR A 20 4.13 12.27 -2.77
CA THR A 20 3.89 12.68 -4.16
C THR A 20 3.16 14.01 -4.22
N PHE A 21 3.74 14.95 -4.94
CA PHE A 21 3.14 16.22 -5.29
C PHE A 21 3.04 16.31 -6.80
N ALA A 22 1.90 16.73 -7.30
CA ALA A 22 1.65 16.87 -8.73
C ALA A 22 0.78 18.10 -9.02
N SER A 23 0.76 18.56 -10.27
CA SER A 23 -0.21 19.57 -10.67
C SER A 23 -1.62 19.03 -10.52
N ASP A 24 -2.60 19.90 -10.23
CA ASP A 24 -3.98 19.47 -10.03
C ASP A 24 -4.60 18.80 -11.27
N LYS A 25 -4.11 19.16 -12.45
CA LYS A 25 -4.52 18.58 -13.74
C LYS A 25 -3.92 17.20 -14.04
N SER A 26 -2.98 16.73 -13.24
CA SER A 26 -2.36 15.42 -13.47
C SER A 26 -3.30 14.29 -13.09
N VAL A 27 -3.31 13.24 -13.90
CA VAL A 27 -3.98 11.97 -13.54
C VAL A 27 -3.37 11.44 -12.25
N SER A 28 -4.21 11.08 -11.29
CA SER A 28 -3.74 10.45 -10.07
C SER A 28 -3.16 9.07 -10.42
N TYR A 29 -1.84 8.96 -10.35
CA TYR A 29 -1.15 7.67 -10.53
C TYR A 29 -0.76 7.11 -9.17
N SER A 30 -1.24 5.92 -8.88
CA SER A 30 -0.69 5.12 -7.79
C SER A 30 -0.81 3.64 -8.13
N SER A 31 0.33 2.98 -8.24
CA SER A 31 0.41 1.53 -8.42
C SER A 31 -0.01 0.77 -7.14
N MET A 32 0.00 1.43 -6.00
CA MET A 32 -0.14 0.79 -4.69
C MET A 32 -1.55 0.86 -4.09
N THR A 33 -2.37 1.80 -4.54
CA THR A 33 -3.73 2.00 -4.01
C THR A 33 -4.80 1.19 -4.73
N ARG A 34 -4.39 0.27 -5.61
CA ARG A 34 -5.32 -0.56 -6.37
C ARG A 34 -5.89 -1.70 -5.53
N ASP A 35 -7.16 -1.94 -5.70
CA ASP A 35 -7.87 -2.99 -4.98
C ASP A 35 -7.45 -4.39 -5.44
N ASN A 36 -7.25 -4.55 -6.75
CA ASN A 36 -6.64 -5.72 -7.38
C ASN A 36 -5.69 -5.25 -8.49
N PHE A 37 -4.57 -5.94 -8.65
CA PHE A 37 -3.61 -5.64 -9.72
C PHE A 37 -2.79 -6.87 -10.10
N LEU A 38 -2.31 -6.89 -11.35
CA LEU A 38 -1.37 -7.88 -11.85
C LEU A 38 -0.05 -7.20 -12.20
N GLY A 39 1.04 -7.75 -11.69
CA GLY A 39 2.39 -7.32 -11.99
C GLY A 39 3.07 -8.28 -12.96
N PHE A 40 3.74 -7.71 -13.96
CA PHE A 40 4.50 -8.44 -14.97
C PHE A 40 5.99 -8.16 -14.78
N GLY A 41 6.80 -9.19 -14.98
CA GLY A 41 8.26 -9.11 -14.87
C GLY A 41 8.81 -9.65 -13.56
N CYS A 42 10.16 -9.66 -13.46
CA CYS A 42 10.88 -10.04 -12.26
C CYS A 42 10.52 -9.12 -11.09
N SER A 43 10.48 -9.66 -9.89
CA SER A 43 10.13 -8.96 -8.65
C SER A 43 8.75 -8.27 -8.63
N ALA A 44 8.00 -8.33 -9.72
CA ALA A 44 6.67 -7.74 -9.77
C ALA A 44 5.73 -8.40 -8.79
N THR A 45 4.87 -7.59 -8.18
CA THR A 45 3.84 -8.04 -7.25
C THR A 45 2.48 -8.10 -7.92
N SER A 46 1.63 -9.00 -7.46
CA SER A 46 0.23 -9.07 -7.86
C SER A 46 -0.65 -9.22 -6.62
N LEU A 47 -1.80 -8.59 -6.64
CA LEU A 47 -2.81 -8.77 -5.61
C LEU A 47 -4.15 -9.08 -6.28
N PHE A 48 -4.68 -10.25 -6.00
CA PHE A 48 -5.98 -10.66 -6.48
C PHE A 48 -6.78 -11.29 -5.35
N LYS A 49 -7.91 -10.68 -5.02
CA LYS A 49 -8.75 -11.06 -3.87
C LYS A 49 -7.92 -11.06 -2.58
N ASP A 50 -7.65 -12.23 -2.03
CA ASP A 50 -6.91 -12.45 -0.78
C ASP A 50 -5.45 -12.87 -1.00
N GLN A 51 -5.01 -13.04 -2.25
CA GLN A 51 -3.68 -13.54 -2.58
C GLN A 51 -2.75 -12.43 -3.03
N PHE A 52 -1.71 -12.18 -2.24
CA PHE A 52 -0.59 -11.33 -2.60
C PHE A 52 0.56 -12.21 -3.08
N LYS A 53 1.00 -12.01 -4.31
CA LYS A 53 2.05 -12.81 -4.95
C LYS A 53 3.22 -11.93 -5.34
N ILE A 54 4.42 -12.47 -5.26
CA ILE A 54 5.64 -11.83 -5.72
C ILE A 54 6.37 -12.78 -6.67
N ASN A 55 6.72 -12.30 -7.85
CA ASN A 55 7.55 -13.05 -8.79
C ASN A 55 9.00 -13.12 -8.31
N THR A 56 9.72 -14.14 -8.75
CA THR A 56 11.15 -14.28 -8.44
C THR A 56 11.94 -13.02 -8.81
N PHE A 57 12.97 -12.73 -8.01
CA PHE A 57 13.92 -11.63 -8.28
C PHE A 57 15.01 -12.03 -9.29
N SER A 58 15.16 -13.32 -9.58
CA SER A 58 16.10 -13.82 -10.57
C SER A 58 15.55 -13.71 -11.99
N VAL A 59 16.16 -12.88 -12.82
CA VAL A 59 15.78 -12.74 -14.24
C VAL A 59 15.89 -14.08 -14.96
N LEU A 60 16.97 -14.83 -14.72
CA LEU A 60 17.21 -16.12 -15.36
C LEU A 60 16.10 -17.14 -15.02
N GLU A 61 15.77 -17.26 -13.75
CA GLU A 61 14.75 -18.20 -13.29
C GLU A 61 13.34 -17.74 -13.68
N TYR A 62 13.11 -16.43 -13.77
CA TYR A 62 11.89 -15.87 -14.33
C TYR A 62 11.69 -16.32 -15.79
N CYS A 63 12.68 -16.12 -16.66
CA CYS A 63 12.62 -16.52 -18.06
C CYS A 63 12.41 -18.02 -18.20
N LYS A 64 13.19 -18.86 -17.49
CA LYS A 64 13.02 -20.32 -17.50
C LYS A 64 11.60 -20.78 -17.18
N ARG A 65 10.97 -20.13 -16.18
CA ARG A 65 9.58 -20.44 -15.80
C ARG A 65 8.60 -20.05 -16.89
N ILE A 66 8.75 -18.85 -17.46
CA ILE A 66 7.88 -18.38 -18.54
C ILE A 66 8.01 -19.28 -19.77
N ASP A 67 9.23 -19.64 -20.18
CA ASP A 67 9.50 -20.54 -21.33
C ASP A 67 8.87 -21.93 -21.10
N ALA A 68 8.80 -22.38 -19.86
CA ALA A 68 8.16 -23.64 -19.48
C ALA A 68 6.63 -23.52 -19.24
N ASN A 69 6.00 -22.37 -19.51
CA ASN A 69 4.59 -22.07 -19.21
C ASN A 69 4.22 -22.24 -17.71
N ILE A 70 5.17 -21.95 -16.82
CA ILE A 70 4.99 -22.02 -15.37
C ILE A 70 5.01 -20.59 -14.79
N LEU A 71 4.12 -20.29 -13.86
CA LEU A 71 4.13 -19.00 -13.19
C LEU A 71 5.44 -18.77 -12.43
N PRO A 72 6.10 -17.61 -12.62
CA PRO A 72 7.36 -17.29 -11.96
C PRO A 72 7.18 -16.81 -10.52
N THR A 73 6.07 -17.14 -9.88
CA THR A 73 5.74 -16.75 -8.50
C THR A 73 6.67 -17.45 -7.52
N ALA A 74 7.41 -16.66 -6.75
CA ALA A 74 8.32 -17.13 -5.71
C ALA A 74 7.68 -17.12 -4.32
N LEU A 75 6.77 -16.17 -4.08
CA LEU A 75 6.05 -16.04 -2.81
C LEU A 75 4.56 -15.84 -3.05
N THR A 76 3.75 -16.52 -2.25
CA THR A 76 2.31 -16.27 -2.14
C THR A 76 1.94 -16.09 -0.68
N ASN A 77 1.41 -14.93 -0.34
CA ASN A 77 0.79 -14.67 0.96
C ASN A 77 -0.73 -14.64 0.80
N ARG A 78 -1.43 -15.33 1.68
CA ARG A 78 -2.90 -15.30 1.72
C ARG A 78 -3.34 -14.46 2.91
N PHE A 79 -4.06 -13.40 2.61
CA PHE A 79 -4.65 -12.55 3.64
C PHE A 79 -5.95 -13.16 4.17
N VAL A 80 -6.09 -13.20 5.49
CA VAL A 80 -7.43 -13.29 6.07
C VAL A 80 -8.17 -11.96 5.89
N LYS A 81 -9.51 -11.97 5.95
CA LYS A 81 -10.34 -10.78 5.65
C LYS A 81 -9.84 -9.52 6.39
N ARG A 82 -9.50 -9.64 7.68
CA ARG A 82 -8.99 -8.51 8.48
C ARG A 82 -7.65 -7.96 7.95
N GLN A 83 -6.72 -8.83 7.59
CA GLN A 83 -5.43 -8.41 7.01
C GLN A 83 -5.62 -7.72 5.66
N ARG A 84 -6.56 -8.23 4.85
CA ARG A 84 -6.88 -7.62 3.55
C ARG A 84 -7.48 -6.22 3.72
N MET A 85 -8.36 -6.02 4.72
CA MET A 85 -8.89 -4.70 5.06
C MET A 85 -7.79 -3.75 5.54
N ILE A 86 -6.88 -4.21 6.41
CA ILE A 86 -5.74 -3.40 6.89
C ILE A 86 -4.84 -3.00 5.72
N TYR A 87 -4.52 -3.92 4.82
CA TYR A 87 -3.74 -3.63 3.62
C TYR A 87 -4.41 -2.56 2.75
N TYR A 88 -5.72 -2.68 2.53
CA TYR A 88 -6.51 -1.70 1.78
C TYR A 88 -6.46 -0.31 2.44
N LEU A 89 -6.77 -0.25 3.73
CA LEU A 89 -6.77 1.01 4.50
C LEU A 89 -5.39 1.65 4.51
N PHE A 90 -4.34 0.85 4.68
CA PHE A 90 -2.96 1.33 4.65
C PHE A 90 -2.67 2.06 3.33
N TRP A 91 -2.93 1.46 2.19
CA TRP A 91 -2.62 2.08 0.90
C TRP A 91 -3.56 3.22 0.50
N LYS A 92 -4.84 3.17 0.88
CA LYS A 92 -5.76 4.31 0.69
C LYS A 92 -5.32 5.51 1.54
N LEU A 93 -4.91 5.31 2.78
CA LEU A 93 -4.36 6.37 3.63
C LEU A 93 -2.99 6.87 3.12
N TYR A 94 -2.18 6.03 2.48
CA TYR A 94 -0.97 6.49 1.79
C TYR A 94 -1.30 7.56 0.73
N SER A 95 -2.39 7.42 0.01
CA SER A 95 -2.87 8.45 -0.92
C SER A 95 -3.56 9.65 -0.24
N THR A 96 -3.43 9.74 1.08
CA THR A 96 -3.95 10.80 1.94
C THR A 96 -5.47 10.90 2.03
N ARG A 97 -6.21 10.01 1.38
CA ARG A 97 -7.66 10.01 1.39
C ARG A 97 -8.25 8.60 1.40
N LEU A 98 -9.24 8.41 2.25
CA LEU A 98 -10.08 7.22 2.29
C LEU A 98 -11.54 7.63 2.08
N LYS A 99 -12.15 7.16 1.01
CA LYS A 99 -13.58 7.24 0.80
C LYS A 99 -14.25 6.05 1.50
N VAL A 100 -15.23 6.33 2.35
CA VAL A 100 -15.90 5.31 3.15
C VAL A 100 -16.71 4.39 2.27
N GLU A 101 -17.46 4.93 1.32
CA GLU A 101 -18.28 4.19 0.36
C GLU A 101 -17.47 3.15 -0.42
N GLU A 102 -16.29 3.53 -0.96
CA GLU A 102 -15.41 2.61 -1.68
C GLU A 102 -14.95 1.41 -0.83
N PHE A 103 -14.72 1.63 0.47
CA PHE A 103 -14.37 0.55 1.41
C PHE A 103 -15.55 -0.37 1.67
N GLU A 104 -16.73 0.21 1.91
CA GLU A 104 -17.96 -0.52 2.24
C GLU A 104 -18.45 -1.35 1.06
N GLU A 105 -18.38 -0.82 -0.17
CA GLU A 105 -18.66 -1.58 -1.40
C GLU A 105 -17.67 -2.73 -1.61
N PHE A 106 -16.37 -2.48 -1.40
CA PHE A 106 -15.35 -3.49 -1.66
C PHE A 106 -15.39 -4.68 -0.68
N PHE A 107 -15.71 -4.42 0.59
CA PHE A 107 -15.69 -5.45 1.64
C PHE A 107 -17.07 -5.97 2.04
N ASP A 108 -18.13 -5.33 1.57
CA ASP A 108 -19.52 -5.60 1.98
C ASP A 108 -19.66 -5.56 3.51
N ILE A 109 -19.13 -4.49 4.13
CA ILE A 109 -19.20 -4.26 5.57
C ILE A 109 -19.01 -2.78 5.90
N PRO A 110 -19.83 -2.19 6.80
CA PRO A 110 -19.66 -0.81 7.23
C PRO A 110 -18.30 -0.59 7.94
N LEU A 111 -17.55 0.44 7.51
CA LEU A 111 -16.25 0.78 8.08
C LEU A 111 -16.35 1.02 9.60
N ASN A 112 -17.36 1.75 10.04
CA ASN A 112 -17.57 2.07 11.44
C ASN A 112 -17.82 0.83 12.33
N LYS A 113 -18.36 -0.24 11.77
CA LYS A 113 -18.59 -1.49 12.50
C LYS A 113 -17.29 -2.23 12.83
N VAL A 114 -16.28 -2.09 11.99
CA VAL A 114 -15.02 -2.86 12.10
C VAL A 114 -13.88 -2.01 12.67
N TYR A 115 -13.85 -0.71 12.36
CA TYR A 115 -12.74 0.21 12.68
C TYR A 115 -13.22 1.57 13.24
N GLY A 116 -14.47 1.66 13.71
CA GLY A 116 -15.03 2.92 14.22
C GLY A 116 -14.23 3.54 15.36
N LEU A 117 -13.76 2.72 16.30
CA LEU A 117 -12.94 3.17 17.44
C LEU A 117 -11.58 3.68 16.96
N GLU A 118 -10.92 2.96 16.08
CA GLU A 118 -9.60 3.33 15.54
C GLU A 118 -9.67 4.64 14.77
N PHE A 119 -10.67 4.81 13.92
CA PHE A 119 -10.85 6.06 13.17
C PHE A 119 -11.25 7.23 14.08
N TRP A 120 -12.06 7.01 15.11
CA TRP A 120 -12.35 8.01 16.12
C TRP A 120 -11.07 8.45 16.86
N LEU A 121 -10.24 7.51 17.31
CA LEU A 121 -8.96 7.83 17.96
C LEU A 121 -8.02 8.61 17.04
N LEU A 122 -7.91 8.22 15.77
CA LEU A 122 -7.07 8.92 14.79
C LEU A 122 -7.53 10.36 14.56
N GLN A 123 -8.84 10.63 14.62
CA GLN A 123 -9.39 11.99 14.58
C GLN A 123 -9.08 12.77 15.85
N MET A 124 -9.28 12.17 17.03
CA MET A 124 -8.98 12.80 18.32
C MET A 124 -7.50 13.16 18.45
N LEU A 125 -6.61 12.34 17.92
CA LEU A 125 -5.17 12.61 17.86
C LEU A 125 -4.80 13.65 16.79
N GLY A 126 -5.75 14.08 15.97
CA GLY A 126 -5.54 15.04 14.89
C GLY A 126 -4.75 14.46 13.70
N PHE A 127 -4.75 13.15 13.52
CA PHE A 127 -4.10 12.50 12.37
C PHE A 127 -5.00 12.45 11.14
N LEU A 128 -6.30 12.39 11.34
CA LEU A 128 -7.32 12.40 10.31
C LEU A 128 -8.34 13.51 10.56
N THR A 129 -8.89 14.05 9.49
CA THR A 129 -10.14 14.84 9.50
C THR A 129 -11.20 14.09 8.74
N ARG A 130 -12.48 14.34 9.06
CA ARG A 130 -13.62 13.74 8.36
C ARG A 130 -14.34 14.80 7.55
N ASP A 131 -14.80 14.44 6.37
CA ASP A 131 -15.72 15.21 5.54
C ASP A 131 -16.90 14.31 5.07
N GLU A 132 -17.69 14.79 4.10
CA GLU A 132 -18.86 14.07 3.60
C GLU A 132 -18.54 12.75 2.90
N GLU A 133 -17.38 12.66 2.21
CA GLU A 133 -16.98 11.44 1.49
C GLU A 133 -16.21 10.45 2.37
N GLY A 134 -15.60 10.90 3.48
CA GLY A 134 -14.82 10.01 4.34
C GLY A 134 -13.71 10.70 5.13
N TYR A 135 -12.48 10.20 5.03
CA TYR A 135 -11.36 10.66 5.85
C TYR A 135 -10.22 11.23 5.01
N LYS A 136 -9.67 12.34 5.47
CA LYS A 136 -8.44 12.96 4.92
C LYS A 136 -7.33 12.91 5.95
N MET A 137 -6.13 12.61 5.50
CA MET A 137 -4.95 12.64 6.34
C MET A 137 -4.46 14.08 6.52
N THR A 138 -4.20 14.46 7.76
CA THR A 138 -3.56 15.73 8.11
C THR A 138 -2.05 15.67 7.86
N LEU A 139 -1.36 16.80 7.88
CA LEU A 139 0.10 16.81 7.78
C LEU A 139 0.75 16.10 8.98
N LYS A 140 0.18 16.26 10.18
CA LYS A 140 0.59 15.51 11.37
C LYS A 140 0.40 14.01 11.18
N GLY A 141 -0.74 13.59 10.64
CA GLY A 141 -1.01 12.18 10.32
C GLY A 141 -0.02 11.63 9.32
N ALA A 142 0.29 12.38 8.25
CA ALA A 142 1.26 11.98 7.24
C ALA A 142 2.67 11.78 7.81
N PHE A 143 3.09 12.60 8.78
CA PHE A 143 4.37 12.45 9.45
C PHE A 143 4.44 11.12 10.24
N TYR A 144 3.44 10.82 11.07
CA TYR A 144 3.41 9.58 11.84
C TYR A 144 3.20 8.34 10.98
N TYR A 145 2.41 8.46 9.91
CA TYR A 145 2.25 7.40 8.92
C TYR A 145 3.59 7.02 8.29
N HIS A 146 4.35 8.03 7.83
CA HIS A 146 5.67 7.80 7.25
C HIS A 146 6.66 7.19 8.25
N TYR A 147 6.64 7.65 9.50
CA TYR A 147 7.47 7.07 10.56
C TYR A 147 7.18 5.57 10.72
N TYR A 148 5.91 5.19 10.77
CA TYR A 148 5.49 3.80 10.89
C TYR A 148 5.81 2.98 9.64
N GLU A 149 5.60 3.55 8.45
CA GLU A 149 5.94 2.93 7.16
C GLU A 149 7.43 2.61 7.07
N ASN A 150 8.29 3.53 7.50
CA ASN A 150 9.74 3.32 7.52
C ASN A 150 10.13 2.17 8.46
N PHE A 151 9.55 2.12 9.65
CA PHE A 151 9.76 1.02 10.58
C PHE A 151 9.32 -0.33 9.99
N TYR A 152 8.14 -0.39 9.39
CA TYR A 152 7.64 -1.59 8.73
C TYR A 152 8.52 -2.03 7.57
N THR A 153 8.97 -1.10 6.74
CA THR A 153 9.85 -1.38 5.60
C THR A 153 11.16 -1.99 6.07
N LEU A 154 11.84 -1.38 7.04
CA LEU A 154 13.12 -1.88 7.55
C LEU A 154 12.98 -3.22 8.27
N SER A 155 11.90 -3.41 9.03
CA SER A 155 11.73 -4.61 9.85
C SER A 155 11.29 -5.85 9.08
N TYR A 156 10.51 -5.67 8.01
CA TYR A 156 9.87 -6.78 7.28
C TYR A 156 10.20 -6.81 5.80
N ILE A 157 10.01 -5.71 5.09
CA ILE A 157 10.16 -5.69 3.63
C ILE A 157 11.60 -5.92 3.21
N ASP A 158 12.55 -5.24 3.82
CA ASP A 158 13.98 -5.40 3.50
C ASP A 158 14.49 -6.80 3.80
N LYS A 159 14.03 -7.41 4.90
CA LYS A 159 14.36 -8.80 5.22
C LYS A 159 13.81 -9.78 4.20
N MET A 160 12.54 -9.63 3.83
CA MET A 160 11.88 -10.45 2.83
C MET A 160 12.59 -10.33 1.47
N TRP A 161 12.88 -9.12 1.03
CA TRP A 161 13.61 -8.90 -0.23
C TRP A 161 15.06 -9.41 -0.15
N GLY A 162 15.70 -9.29 1.01
CA GLY A 162 17.04 -9.86 1.24
C GLY A 162 17.08 -11.37 1.03
N ILE A 163 16.05 -12.11 1.47
CA ILE A 163 15.92 -13.55 1.24
C ILE A 163 15.67 -13.81 -0.26
N MET A 164 14.71 -13.13 -0.88
CA MET A 164 14.33 -13.34 -2.27
C MET A 164 15.42 -12.97 -3.28
N ARG A 165 16.37 -12.08 -2.91
CA ARG A 165 17.54 -11.78 -3.73
C ARG A 165 18.60 -12.90 -3.69
N LYS A 166 18.65 -13.65 -2.59
CA LYS A 166 19.61 -14.76 -2.41
C LYS A 166 19.08 -16.07 -3.01
N GLU A 167 17.77 -16.29 -2.90
CA GLU A 167 17.14 -17.52 -3.33
C GLU A 167 15.94 -17.20 -4.26
N ALA A 168 15.98 -17.77 -5.48
CA ALA A 168 14.96 -17.48 -6.51
C ALA A 168 13.56 -17.96 -6.13
N PHE A 169 13.47 -19.08 -5.39
CA PHE A 169 12.22 -19.69 -4.91
C PHE A 169 12.42 -20.20 -3.47
N PRO A 170 12.39 -19.32 -2.47
CA PRO A 170 12.59 -19.71 -1.08
C PRO A 170 11.44 -20.63 -0.62
N LYS A 171 11.81 -21.76 0.02
CA LYS A 171 10.83 -22.74 0.52
C LYS A 171 10.21 -22.28 1.84
N ASP A 172 11.01 -21.66 2.69
CA ASP A 172 10.58 -21.13 4.00
C ASP A 172 11.15 -19.73 4.22
N MET A 173 10.29 -18.80 4.66
CA MET A 173 10.69 -17.48 5.08
C MET A 173 10.34 -17.27 6.55
N ARG A 174 11.34 -17.03 7.39
CA ARG A 174 11.17 -16.53 8.76
C ARG A 174 11.61 -15.07 8.80
N LEU A 175 10.65 -14.18 9.07
CA LEU A 175 10.82 -12.73 9.12
C LEU A 175 11.05 -12.25 10.55
#